data_62e8ba5b9fd9ef8df44b53b0bc1316db
#
_entry.id   62e8ba5b9fd9ef8df44b53b0bc1316db
#
_cell.length_a   1.000
_cell.length_b   1.000
_cell.length_c   1.000
_cell.angle_alpha   90.00
_cell.angle_beta   90.00
_cell.angle_gamma   90.00
#
_symmetry.space_group_name_H-M   'P 1'
#
loop_
_entity.id
_entity.type
_entity.pdbx_description
1 polymer ?
#
loop_
_entity_poly.entity_id
_entity_poly.type
_entity_poly.pdbx_seq_one_letter_code
_entity_poly.pdbx_strand_id
1 'polypeptide(L)'
;MRILVVDDHDALRKSMVDALARQEDVALVDGAANGAEALKLLCQRSYDVMVTDIIMPVMDGYTLMQEMRKLMPSPAPKVIVATALARDDFVMRAVELGAKFYLVKPFQPDILLGHIRRLARGEEAMPAVAPDAAPHEPSLDERLGSLFLTLGIPAHIKGYQYLRTGVKMAVENPAVVNRITKELYPGIAARFDTTASKVERAIRHAIEVAWNRGRVDTLNRVLGCRVCTPEDKPTNGEFIAMLADK
;
A
#
# COMPACT_ATOMS: atom_id res chain seq x y z
N MET A 1 23.56 11.90 6.32
CA MET A 1 22.23 11.86 5.67
C MET A 1 21.14 11.63 6.71
N ARG A 2 19.94 12.18 6.51
CA ARG A 2 18.75 11.97 7.37
C ARG A 2 17.70 11.22 6.55
N ILE A 3 17.26 10.07 7.02
CA ILE A 3 16.45 9.12 6.27
C ILE A 3 15.15 8.85 7.03
N LEU A 4 14.03 8.82 6.31
CA LEU A 4 12.74 8.36 6.82
C LEU A 4 12.36 7.05 6.12
N VAL A 5 12.09 6.00 6.89
CA VAL A 5 11.62 4.70 6.39
C VAL A 5 10.15 4.52 6.74
N VAL A 6 9.31 4.31 5.72
CA VAL A 6 7.86 4.19 5.87
C VAL A 6 7.40 2.83 5.35
N ASP A 7 6.99 1.96 6.24
CA ASP A 7 6.63 0.57 5.92
C ASP A 7 5.70 0.02 7.00
N ASP A 8 4.60 -0.63 6.66
CA ASP A 8 3.65 -1.17 7.63
C ASP A 8 4.12 -2.50 8.27
N HIS A 9 5.07 -3.17 7.63
CA HIS A 9 5.65 -4.41 8.13
C HIS A 9 6.73 -4.11 9.19
N ASP A 10 6.38 -4.24 10.48
CA ASP A 10 7.20 -3.83 11.63
C ASP A 10 8.61 -4.44 11.63
N ALA A 11 8.72 -5.76 11.36
CA ALA A 11 10.02 -6.43 11.34
C ALA A 11 10.93 -5.94 10.20
N LEU A 12 10.38 -5.71 9.00
CA LEU A 12 11.12 -5.20 7.86
C LEU A 12 11.53 -3.75 8.10
N ARG A 13 10.62 -2.91 8.58
CA ARG A 13 10.89 -1.51 8.94
C ARG A 13 12.03 -1.40 9.94
N LYS A 14 11.96 -2.17 11.04
CA LYS A 14 13.04 -2.20 12.06
C LYS A 14 14.37 -2.66 11.47
N SER A 15 14.36 -3.73 10.67
CA SER A 15 15.58 -4.24 10.02
C SER A 15 16.21 -3.19 9.10
N MET A 16 15.42 -2.47 8.31
CA MET A 16 15.91 -1.38 7.44
C MET A 16 16.46 -0.21 8.28
N VAL A 17 15.74 0.23 9.31
CA VAL A 17 16.18 1.30 10.21
C VAL A 17 17.52 0.93 10.87
N ASP A 18 17.63 -0.28 11.41
CA ASP A 18 18.85 -0.75 12.08
C ASP A 18 20.02 -0.87 11.11
N ALA A 19 19.79 -1.36 9.88
CA ALA A 19 20.84 -1.49 8.87
C ALA A 19 21.36 -0.11 8.40
N LEU A 20 20.45 0.85 8.23
CA LEU A 20 20.79 2.21 7.79
C LEU A 20 21.46 3.02 8.94
N ALA A 21 21.00 2.86 10.18
CA ALA A 21 21.56 3.56 11.34
C ALA A 21 23.02 3.17 11.67
N ARG A 22 23.47 1.99 11.20
CA ARG A 22 24.87 1.55 11.38
C ARG A 22 25.87 2.18 10.39
N GLN A 23 25.38 2.96 9.43
CA GLN A 23 26.22 3.57 8.41
C GLN A 23 26.83 4.88 8.92
N GLU A 24 28.13 5.08 8.76
CA GLU A 24 28.87 6.27 9.24
C GLU A 24 28.38 7.58 8.61
N ASP A 25 27.84 7.53 7.38
CA ASP A 25 27.35 8.67 6.64
C ASP A 25 25.87 8.98 6.89
N VAL A 26 25.22 8.24 7.82
CA VAL A 26 23.82 8.43 8.21
C VAL A 26 23.74 9.06 9.59
N ALA A 27 23.20 10.27 9.67
CA ALA A 27 23.09 11.04 10.92
C ALA A 27 21.78 10.75 11.68
N LEU A 28 20.72 10.33 10.99
CA LEU A 28 19.42 10.05 11.56
C LEU A 28 18.64 9.08 10.69
N VAL A 29 17.97 8.12 11.30
CA VAL A 29 16.96 7.28 10.65
C VAL A 29 15.73 7.21 11.55
N ASP A 30 14.58 7.63 11.04
CA ASP A 30 13.29 7.46 11.69
C ASP A 30 12.44 6.44 10.92
N GLY A 31 11.55 5.75 11.63
CA GLY A 31 10.60 4.80 11.04
C GLY A 31 9.16 5.24 11.28
N ALA A 32 8.29 5.05 10.28
CA ALA A 32 6.85 5.26 10.38
C ALA A 32 6.10 4.02 9.86
N ALA A 33 4.99 3.67 10.50
CA ALA A 33 4.20 2.49 10.15
C ALA A 33 3.16 2.75 9.05
N ASN A 34 2.96 4.00 8.66
CA ASN A 34 2.01 4.42 7.63
C ASN A 34 2.29 5.86 7.19
N GLY A 35 1.63 6.29 6.10
CA GLY A 35 1.82 7.63 5.56
C GLY A 35 1.40 8.76 6.48
N ALA A 36 0.42 8.55 7.36
CA ALA A 36 -0.02 9.59 8.29
C ALA A 36 1.00 9.85 9.41
N GLU A 37 1.68 8.81 9.89
CA GLU A 37 2.81 8.95 10.81
C GLU A 37 4.01 9.61 10.12
N ALA A 38 4.29 9.20 8.88
CA ALA A 38 5.35 9.81 8.09
C ALA A 38 5.15 11.31 7.90
N LEU A 39 3.93 11.78 7.58
CA LEU A 39 3.62 13.20 7.46
C LEU A 39 3.86 13.97 8.76
N LYS A 40 3.52 13.39 9.92
CA LYS A 40 3.81 14.01 11.21
C LYS A 40 5.32 14.21 11.44
N LEU A 41 6.12 13.19 11.10
CA LEU A 41 7.57 13.28 11.20
C LEU A 41 8.16 14.30 10.23
N LEU A 42 7.67 14.33 9.00
CA LEU A 42 8.06 15.29 7.97
C LEU A 42 7.75 16.76 8.36
N CYS A 43 6.66 16.98 9.10
CA CYS A 43 6.34 18.31 9.66
C CYS A 43 7.26 18.73 10.83
N GLN A 44 7.85 17.76 11.53
CA GLN A 44 8.69 18.03 12.71
C GLN A 44 10.18 18.16 12.37
N ARG A 45 10.62 17.46 11.31
CA ARG A 45 12.03 17.31 10.96
C ARG A 45 12.22 17.30 9.45
N SER A 46 13.38 17.76 8.99
CA SER A 46 13.77 17.62 7.58
C SER A 46 14.49 16.29 7.36
N TYR A 47 14.22 15.65 6.23
CA TYR A 47 14.91 14.44 5.77
C TYR A 47 15.48 14.67 4.37
N ASP A 48 16.60 14.00 4.07
CA ASP A 48 17.23 14.05 2.75
C ASP A 48 16.58 13.05 1.80
N VAL A 49 16.25 11.86 2.34
CA VAL A 49 15.64 10.75 1.59
C VAL A 49 14.49 10.15 2.39
N MET A 50 13.40 9.83 1.69
CA MET A 50 12.30 9.03 2.20
C MET A 50 12.21 7.74 1.41
N VAL A 51 12.23 6.59 2.11
CA VAL A 51 11.94 5.26 1.56
C VAL A 51 10.53 4.90 1.97
N THR A 52 9.63 4.64 1.02
CA THR A 52 8.23 4.36 1.35
C THR A 52 7.71 3.14 0.61
N ASP A 53 6.95 2.29 1.31
CA ASP A 53 6.06 1.35 0.63
C ASP A 53 4.86 2.10 0.02
N ILE A 54 4.23 1.47 -0.97
CA ILE A 54 2.97 1.93 -1.55
C ILE A 54 1.79 1.39 -0.74
N ILE A 55 1.83 0.10 -0.38
CA ILE A 55 0.72 -0.58 0.27
C ILE A 55 0.83 -0.48 1.78
N MET A 56 0.17 0.50 2.36
CA MET A 56 0.14 0.70 3.82
C MET A 56 -1.27 1.04 4.30
N PRO A 57 -1.63 0.65 5.54
CA PRO A 57 -2.90 1.04 6.14
C PRO A 57 -2.93 2.55 6.45
N VAL A 58 -4.11 3.08 6.72
CA VAL A 58 -4.38 4.48 7.09
C VAL A 58 -4.10 5.45 5.95
N MET A 59 -2.87 5.50 5.43
CA MET A 59 -2.46 6.32 4.29
C MET A 59 -1.43 5.56 3.47
N ASP A 60 -1.73 5.31 2.21
CA ASP A 60 -0.86 4.66 1.24
C ASP A 60 0.29 5.57 0.78
N GLY A 61 1.34 4.97 0.16
CA GLY A 61 2.51 5.71 -0.27
C GLY A 61 2.24 6.76 -1.35
N TYR A 62 1.28 6.55 -2.24
CA TYR A 62 0.92 7.54 -3.25
C TYR A 62 0.26 8.76 -2.62
N THR A 63 -0.69 8.53 -1.72
CA THR A 63 -1.33 9.61 -0.96
C THR A 63 -0.32 10.37 -0.12
N LEU A 64 0.62 9.67 0.52
CA LEU A 64 1.74 10.29 1.25
C LEU A 64 2.56 11.22 0.34
N MET A 65 2.97 10.75 -0.84
CA MET A 65 3.74 11.54 -1.79
C MET A 65 2.96 12.78 -2.28
N GLN A 66 1.65 12.65 -2.52
CA GLN A 66 0.79 13.77 -2.91
C GLN A 66 0.69 14.83 -1.82
N GLU A 67 0.41 14.40 -0.58
CA GLU A 67 0.28 15.31 0.56
C GLU A 67 1.62 15.98 0.91
N MET A 68 2.72 15.23 0.85
CA MET A 68 4.06 15.78 1.03
C MET A 68 4.35 16.91 0.02
N ARG A 69 4.01 16.75 -1.26
CA ARG A 69 4.20 17.78 -2.28
C ARG A 69 3.37 19.04 -2.04
N LYS A 70 2.18 18.90 -1.44
CA LYS A 70 1.33 20.04 -1.10
C LYS A 70 1.84 20.80 0.12
N LEU A 71 2.30 20.06 1.13
CA LEU A 71 2.72 20.63 2.42
C LEU A 71 4.16 21.14 2.42
N MET A 72 5.02 20.57 1.58
CA MET A 72 6.47 20.83 1.54
C MET A 72 6.94 21.15 0.12
N PRO A 73 6.74 22.39 -0.35
CA PRO A 73 7.09 22.77 -1.73
C PRO A 73 8.60 22.69 -2.03
N SER A 74 9.50 22.93 -1.05
CA SER A 74 10.97 22.80 -1.22
C SER A 74 11.70 23.15 0.09
N PRO A 75 12.81 22.46 0.47
CA PRO A 75 13.28 21.21 -0.11
C PRO A 75 12.54 19.99 0.49
N ALA A 76 11.81 19.26 -0.33
CA ALA A 76 11.20 18.01 0.06
C ALA A 76 12.23 16.86 -0.02
N PRO A 77 12.10 15.79 0.80
CA PRO A 77 12.98 14.64 0.69
C PRO A 77 12.86 13.96 -0.68
N LYS A 78 13.97 13.42 -1.16
CA LYS A 78 13.99 12.59 -2.36
C LYS A 78 13.35 11.23 -2.05
N VAL A 79 12.45 10.76 -2.90
CA VAL A 79 11.64 9.57 -2.61
C VAL A 79 12.19 8.34 -3.34
N ILE A 80 12.37 7.25 -2.59
CA ILE A 80 12.56 5.89 -3.07
C ILE A 80 11.29 5.12 -2.72
N VAL A 81 10.64 4.54 -3.72
CA VAL A 81 9.54 3.61 -3.50
C VAL A 81 10.12 2.20 -3.35
N ALA A 82 9.75 1.49 -2.27
CA ALA A 82 10.17 0.13 -1.96
C ALA A 82 8.92 -0.72 -1.68
N THR A 83 8.48 -1.52 -2.64
CA THR A 83 7.19 -2.22 -2.59
C THR A 83 7.23 -3.58 -3.27
N ALA A 84 6.28 -4.46 -2.95
CA ALA A 84 6.11 -5.74 -3.65
C ALA A 84 5.43 -5.60 -5.03
N LEU A 85 4.94 -4.42 -5.39
CA LEU A 85 4.30 -4.19 -6.68
C LEU A 85 5.35 -4.08 -7.79
N ALA A 86 5.25 -4.94 -8.82
CA ALA A 86 6.22 -5.00 -9.93
C ALA A 86 5.64 -4.55 -11.30
N ARG A 87 4.38 -4.11 -11.37
CA ARG A 87 3.73 -3.75 -12.63
C ARG A 87 4.07 -2.33 -13.05
N ASP A 88 4.19 -2.12 -14.37
CA ASP A 88 4.59 -0.85 -14.98
C ASP A 88 3.66 0.32 -14.63
N ASP A 89 2.35 0.08 -14.49
CA ASP A 89 1.38 1.12 -14.13
C ASP A 89 1.64 1.71 -12.73
N PHE A 90 2.10 0.90 -11.78
CA PHE A 90 2.49 1.38 -10.45
C PHE A 90 3.80 2.15 -10.49
N VAL A 91 4.76 1.68 -11.28
CA VAL A 91 6.05 2.37 -11.48
C VAL A 91 5.82 3.74 -12.10
N MET A 92 5.05 3.81 -13.20
CA MET A 92 4.76 5.08 -13.89
C MET A 92 4.08 6.07 -12.96
N ARG A 93 3.11 5.63 -12.17
CA ARG A 93 2.44 6.49 -11.19
C ARG A 93 3.37 7.02 -10.10
N ALA A 94 4.29 6.19 -9.61
CA ALA A 94 5.29 6.62 -8.63
C ALA A 94 6.21 7.70 -9.22
N VAL A 95 6.62 7.52 -10.48
CA VAL A 95 7.46 8.50 -11.21
C VAL A 95 6.74 9.83 -11.41
N GLU A 96 5.46 9.82 -11.83
CA GLU A 96 4.62 11.02 -11.96
C GLU A 96 4.50 11.78 -10.64
N LEU A 97 4.48 11.06 -9.52
CA LEU A 97 4.47 11.61 -8.17
C LEU A 97 5.85 12.03 -7.67
N GLY A 98 6.90 11.86 -8.47
CA GLY A 98 8.25 12.35 -8.19
C GLY A 98 9.17 11.37 -7.49
N ALA A 99 8.85 10.06 -7.48
CA ALA A 99 9.78 9.04 -7.03
C ALA A 99 11.05 9.05 -7.91
N LYS A 100 12.21 8.97 -7.27
CA LYS A 100 13.51 8.96 -7.94
C LYS A 100 14.00 7.55 -8.23
N PHE A 101 13.61 6.58 -7.39
CA PHE A 101 13.85 5.16 -7.58
C PHE A 101 12.63 4.34 -7.21
N TYR A 102 12.52 3.17 -7.84
CA TYR A 102 11.50 2.18 -7.57
C TYR A 102 12.17 0.82 -7.37
N LEU A 103 12.05 0.28 -6.17
CA LEU A 103 12.63 -1.01 -5.78
C LEU A 103 11.51 -2.02 -5.54
N VAL A 104 11.63 -3.18 -6.16
CA VAL A 104 10.69 -4.29 -5.94
C VAL A 104 11.23 -5.16 -4.81
N LYS A 105 10.42 -5.39 -3.79
CA LYS A 105 10.73 -6.31 -2.69
C LYS A 105 10.64 -7.77 -3.17
N PRO A 106 11.51 -8.69 -2.66
CA PRO A 106 12.61 -8.44 -1.74
C PRO A 106 13.85 -7.86 -2.43
N PHE A 107 14.62 -7.04 -1.74
CA PHE A 107 15.90 -6.49 -2.19
C PHE A 107 16.96 -6.58 -1.09
N GLN A 108 18.24 -6.59 -1.50
CA GLN A 108 19.35 -6.55 -0.55
C GLN A 108 19.49 -5.15 0.07
N PRO A 109 19.74 -5.02 1.39
CA PRO A 109 19.93 -3.72 2.05
C PRO A 109 21.00 -2.84 1.38
N ASP A 110 22.05 -3.43 0.83
CA ASP A 110 23.13 -2.72 0.16
C ASP A 110 22.68 -2.03 -1.13
N ILE A 111 21.71 -2.62 -1.85
CA ILE A 111 21.10 -2.02 -3.04
C ILE A 111 20.35 -0.74 -2.65
N LEU A 112 19.53 -0.81 -1.61
CA LEU A 112 18.81 0.35 -1.08
C LEU A 112 19.79 1.45 -0.65
N LEU A 113 20.83 1.09 0.12
CA LEU A 113 21.87 2.01 0.57
C LEU A 113 22.60 2.68 -0.60
N GLY A 114 22.91 1.90 -1.64
CA GLY A 114 23.50 2.42 -2.88
C GLY A 114 22.65 3.50 -3.53
N HIS A 115 21.33 3.28 -3.64
CA HIS A 115 20.40 4.28 -4.19
C HIS A 115 20.25 5.50 -3.29
N ILE A 116 20.21 5.33 -1.97
CA ILE A 116 20.18 6.44 -1.01
C ILE A 116 21.40 7.33 -1.18
N ARG A 117 22.61 6.73 -1.26
CA ARG A 117 23.87 7.47 -1.46
C ARG A 117 23.93 8.21 -2.80
N ARG A 118 23.46 7.59 -3.88
CA ARG A 118 23.37 8.25 -5.19
C ARG A 118 22.47 9.47 -5.13
N LEU A 119 21.30 9.36 -4.52
CA LEU A 119 20.40 10.50 -4.31
C LEU A 119 21.05 11.61 -3.47
N ALA A 120 21.73 11.25 -2.39
CA ALA A 120 22.40 12.23 -1.52
C ALA A 120 23.47 13.05 -2.28
N ARG A 121 24.18 12.41 -3.24
CA ARG A 121 25.18 13.08 -4.11
C ARG A 121 24.57 13.94 -5.21
N GLY A 122 23.24 13.97 -5.34
CA GLY A 122 22.58 14.73 -6.40
C GLY A 122 22.62 14.06 -7.77
N GLU A 123 22.99 12.79 -7.85
CA GLU A 123 22.93 12.04 -9.09
C GLU A 123 21.44 11.84 -9.46
N GLU A 124 20.98 12.50 -10.51
CA GLU A 124 19.65 12.29 -11.06
C GLU A 124 19.64 10.91 -11.75
N ALA A 125 19.02 9.95 -11.12
CA ALA A 125 18.79 8.66 -11.73
C ALA A 125 17.40 8.65 -12.37
N MET A 126 17.35 8.22 -13.63
CA MET A 126 16.09 7.72 -14.18
C MET A 126 15.60 6.55 -13.30
N PRO A 127 14.29 6.40 -13.10
CA PRO A 127 13.75 5.32 -12.29
C PRO A 127 14.18 3.97 -12.87
N ALA A 128 15.23 3.39 -12.28
CA ALA A 128 15.63 2.05 -12.59
C ALA A 128 14.68 1.10 -11.83
N VAL A 129 13.87 0.37 -12.55
CA VAL A 129 13.31 -0.88 -12.06
C VAL A 129 14.49 -1.82 -11.94
N ALA A 130 15.01 -2.02 -10.73
CA ALA A 130 16.05 -2.99 -10.49
C ALA A 130 15.39 -4.38 -10.37
N PRO A 131 15.53 -5.27 -11.37
CA PRO A 131 15.06 -6.64 -11.28
C PRO A 131 16.16 -7.50 -10.66
N ASP A 132 16.36 -7.43 -9.35
CA ASP A 132 17.30 -8.33 -8.66
C ASP A 132 16.64 -8.95 -7.44
N ALA A 133 15.47 -9.55 -7.68
CA ALA A 133 14.87 -10.44 -6.70
C ALA A 133 14.64 -11.81 -7.34
N ALA A 134 15.11 -12.86 -6.67
CA ALA A 134 14.60 -14.20 -6.92
C ALA A 134 13.06 -14.17 -6.86
N PRO A 135 12.34 -14.98 -7.66
CA PRO A 135 10.89 -14.96 -7.70
C PRO A 135 10.34 -15.22 -6.29
N HIS A 136 9.85 -14.16 -5.66
CA HIS A 136 9.10 -14.25 -4.40
C HIS A 136 7.62 -14.30 -4.77
N GLU A 137 6.95 -15.35 -4.36
CA GLU A 137 5.50 -15.37 -4.46
C GLU A 137 4.94 -14.31 -3.49
N PRO A 138 4.20 -13.31 -3.99
CA PRO A 138 3.69 -12.24 -3.14
C PRO A 138 2.74 -12.84 -2.09
N SER A 139 2.90 -12.40 -0.85
CA SER A 139 2.02 -12.77 0.25
C SER A 139 0.55 -12.41 -0.07
N LEU A 140 -0.40 -13.08 0.60
CA LEU A 140 -1.82 -12.75 0.44
C LEU A 140 -2.10 -11.26 0.72
N ASP A 141 -1.38 -10.67 1.67
CA ASP A 141 -1.51 -9.25 2.01
C ASP A 141 -1.05 -8.32 0.88
N GLU A 142 0.05 -8.63 0.25
CA GLU A 142 0.58 -7.89 -0.90
C GLU A 142 -0.33 -8.02 -2.12
N ARG A 143 -0.84 -9.24 -2.38
CA ARG A 143 -1.81 -9.48 -3.46
C ARG A 143 -3.09 -8.67 -3.26
N LEU A 144 -3.67 -8.70 -2.04
CA LEU A 144 -4.88 -7.94 -1.71
C LEU A 144 -4.64 -6.43 -1.79
N GLY A 145 -3.49 -5.95 -1.31
CA GLY A 145 -3.13 -4.54 -1.42
C GLY A 145 -3.03 -4.07 -2.86
N SER A 146 -2.37 -4.85 -3.73
CA SER A 146 -2.29 -4.59 -5.17
C SER A 146 -3.68 -4.58 -5.83
N LEU A 147 -4.54 -5.55 -5.51
CA LEU A 147 -5.91 -5.60 -6.01
C LEU A 147 -6.71 -4.37 -5.60
N PHE A 148 -6.66 -3.96 -4.34
CA PHE A 148 -7.39 -2.81 -3.82
C PHE A 148 -6.93 -1.49 -4.43
N LEU A 149 -5.62 -1.31 -4.62
CA LEU A 149 -5.09 -0.15 -5.33
C LEU A 149 -5.58 -0.11 -6.79
N THR A 150 -5.52 -1.25 -7.47
CA THR A 150 -5.99 -1.37 -8.86
C THR A 150 -7.49 -1.06 -8.99
N LEU A 151 -8.28 -1.48 -7.98
CA LEU A 151 -9.72 -1.20 -7.88
C LEU A 151 -10.02 0.23 -7.39
N GLY A 152 -9.01 1.00 -7.03
CA GLY A 152 -9.17 2.39 -6.56
C GLY A 152 -9.74 2.51 -5.15
N ILE A 153 -9.63 1.47 -4.31
CA ILE A 153 -10.08 1.48 -2.91
C ILE A 153 -9.01 2.17 -2.06
N PRO A 154 -9.31 3.33 -1.44
CA PRO A 154 -8.30 4.06 -0.67
C PRO A 154 -7.99 3.37 0.65
N ALA A 155 -6.70 3.27 1.02
CA ALA A 155 -6.26 2.62 2.25
C ALA A 155 -6.74 3.33 3.54
N HIS A 156 -7.05 4.64 3.46
CA HIS A 156 -7.45 5.44 4.63
C HIS A 156 -8.91 5.23 5.07
N ILE A 157 -9.76 4.58 4.26
CA ILE A 157 -11.15 4.32 4.65
C ILE A 157 -11.25 3.05 5.50
N LYS A 158 -12.11 3.07 6.55
CA LYS A 158 -12.30 1.89 7.43
C LYS A 158 -12.71 0.63 6.67
N GLY A 159 -13.49 0.80 5.61
CA GLY A 159 -13.92 -0.29 4.73
C GLY A 159 -12.79 -1.06 4.08
N TYR A 160 -11.63 -0.44 3.82
CA TYR A 160 -10.43 -1.09 3.31
C TYR A 160 -9.95 -2.21 4.23
N GLN A 161 -9.78 -1.91 5.53
CA GLN A 161 -9.30 -2.89 6.51
C GLN A 161 -10.31 -4.01 6.74
N TYR A 162 -11.60 -3.67 6.79
CA TYR A 162 -12.66 -4.65 6.97
C TYR A 162 -12.78 -5.57 5.76
N LEU A 163 -12.69 -5.03 4.55
CA LEU A 163 -12.72 -5.79 3.31
C LEU A 163 -11.50 -6.72 3.22
N ARG A 164 -10.29 -6.22 3.54
CA ARG A 164 -9.06 -7.02 3.58
C ARG A 164 -9.19 -8.20 4.54
N THR A 165 -9.71 -7.97 5.74
CA THR A 165 -9.95 -9.02 6.74
C THR A 165 -11.02 -10.00 6.27
N GLY A 166 -12.10 -9.51 5.67
CA GLY A 166 -13.18 -10.35 5.13
C GLY A 166 -12.72 -11.27 4.02
N VAL A 167 -11.89 -10.77 3.10
CA VAL A 167 -11.31 -11.59 2.02
C VAL A 167 -10.38 -12.67 2.59
N LYS A 168 -9.53 -12.34 3.57
CA LYS A 168 -8.69 -13.34 4.25
C LYS A 168 -9.52 -14.46 4.90
N MET A 169 -10.58 -14.09 5.62
CA MET A 169 -11.49 -15.07 6.22
C MET A 169 -12.16 -15.94 5.16
N ALA A 170 -12.50 -15.37 3.99
CA ALA A 170 -13.09 -16.13 2.89
C ALA A 170 -12.08 -17.05 2.19
N VAL A 171 -10.80 -16.68 2.09
CA VAL A 171 -9.71 -17.54 1.60
C VAL A 171 -9.48 -18.70 2.55
N GLU A 172 -9.46 -18.46 3.88
CA GLU A 172 -9.29 -19.48 4.91
C GLU A 172 -10.50 -20.42 5.00
N ASN A 173 -11.72 -19.89 4.86
CA ASN A 173 -12.97 -20.64 4.91
C ASN A 173 -13.98 -20.09 3.88
N PRO A 174 -14.05 -20.65 2.67
CA PRO A 174 -14.98 -20.19 1.63
C PRO A 174 -16.46 -20.24 2.04
N ALA A 175 -16.84 -21.13 2.96
CA ALA A 175 -18.22 -21.24 3.40
C ALA A 175 -18.71 -20.00 4.19
N VAL A 176 -17.80 -19.17 4.70
CA VAL A 176 -18.13 -17.95 5.47
C VAL A 176 -18.86 -16.92 4.60
N VAL A 177 -18.64 -16.92 3.28
CA VAL A 177 -19.31 -16.01 2.33
C VAL A 177 -20.82 -16.29 2.28
N ASN A 178 -21.25 -17.53 2.49
CA ASN A 178 -22.68 -17.89 2.56
C ASN A 178 -23.34 -17.51 3.89
N ARG A 179 -22.53 -17.10 4.87
CA ARG A 179 -23.00 -16.75 6.24
C ARG A 179 -22.54 -15.36 6.67
N ILE A 180 -22.53 -14.43 5.72
CA ILE A 180 -21.91 -13.11 5.87
C ILE A 180 -22.40 -12.34 7.10
N THR A 181 -23.71 -12.32 7.34
CA THR A 181 -24.34 -11.61 8.47
C THR A 181 -24.19 -12.32 9.80
N LYS A 182 -24.04 -13.67 9.78
CA LYS A 182 -23.96 -14.50 10.99
C LYS A 182 -22.52 -14.76 11.43
N GLU A 183 -21.58 -14.80 10.51
CA GLU A 183 -20.19 -15.19 10.81
C GLU A 183 -19.17 -14.14 10.35
N LEU A 184 -19.22 -13.67 9.10
CA LEU A 184 -18.19 -12.79 8.55
C LEU A 184 -18.17 -11.42 9.21
N TYR A 185 -19.31 -10.71 9.20
CA TYR A 185 -19.38 -9.38 9.82
C TYR A 185 -19.14 -9.40 11.33
N PRO A 186 -19.71 -10.32 12.11
CA PRO A 186 -19.38 -10.44 13.53
C PRO A 186 -17.91 -10.78 13.78
N GLY A 187 -17.31 -11.66 12.98
CA GLY A 187 -15.89 -12.01 13.08
C GLY A 187 -14.96 -10.83 12.82
N ILE A 188 -15.26 -10.00 11.79
CA ILE A 188 -14.54 -8.74 11.55
C ILE A 188 -14.78 -7.76 12.70
N ALA A 189 -16.04 -7.60 13.13
CA ALA A 189 -16.41 -6.67 14.19
C ALA A 189 -15.66 -6.93 15.49
N ALA A 190 -15.50 -8.21 15.87
CA ALA A 190 -14.74 -8.63 17.05
C ALA A 190 -13.25 -8.25 16.95
N ARG A 191 -12.63 -8.35 15.75
CA ARG A 191 -11.21 -8.01 15.55
C ARG A 191 -10.92 -6.50 15.62
N PHE A 192 -11.92 -5.66 15.33
CA PHE A 192 -11.76 -4.22 15.26
C PHE A 192 -12.55 -3.45 16.33
N ASP A 193 -13.03 -4.12 17.36
CA ASP A 193 -13.84 -3.54 18.45
C ASP A 193 -14.96 -2.64 17.92
N THR A 194 -15.81 -3.20 17.05
CA THR A 194 -16.90 -2.49 16.37
C THR A 194 -18.16 -3.36 16.27
N THR A 195 -19.18 -2.92 15.56
CA THR A 195 -20.42 -3.67 15.36
C THR A 195 -20.54 -4.22 13.93
N ALA A 196 -21.22 -5.35 13.76
CA ALA A 196 -21.45 -5.97 12.45
C ALA A 196 -22.11 -5.01 11.44
N SER A 197 -23.06 -4.18 11.90
CA SER A 197 -23.70 -3.17 11.04
C SER A 197 -22.75 -2.07 10.56
N LYS A 198 -21.78 -1.65 11.40
CA LYS A 198 -20.75 -0.70 11.00
C LYS A 198 -19.78 -1.32 9.99
N VAL A 199 -19.43 -2.60 10.18
CA VAL A 199 -18.59 -3.36 9.25
C VAL A 199 -19.28 -3.45 7.88
N GLU A 200 -20.53 -3.90 7.84
CA GLU A 200 -21.32 -4.00 6.61
C GLU A 200 -21.35 -2.68 5.84
N ARG A 201 -21.71 -1.59 6.54
CA ARG A 201 -21.81 -0.24 5.93
C ARG A 201 -20.46 0.24 5.41
N ALA A 202 -19.37 0.00 6.15
CA ALA A 202 -18.04 0.43 5.74
C ALA A 202 -17.52 -0.36 4.53
N ILE A 203 -17.78 -1.68 4.46
CA ILE A 203 -17.47 -2.50 3.30
C ILE A 203 -18.27 -2.04 2.08
N ARG A 204 -19.58 -1.82 2.22
CA ARG A 204 -20.43 -1.30 1.16
C ARG A 204 -19.90 0.03 0.61
N HIS A 205 -19.52 0.94 1.49
CA HIS A 205 -18.92 2.22 1.10
C HIS A 205 -17.59 2.03 0.33
N ALA A 206 -16.73 1.10 0.77
CA ALA A 206 -15.48 0.81 0.05
C ALA A 206 -15.73 0.29 -1.36
N ILE A 207 -16.72 -0.59 -1.53
CA ILE A 207 -17.16 -1.09 -2.85
C ILE A 207 -17.72 0.05 -3.71
N GLU A 208 -18.52 0.94 -3.14
CA GLU A 208 -19.04 2.12 -3.85
C GLU A 208 -17.93 3.05 -4.33
N VAL A 209 -16.92 3.28 -3.51
CA VAL A 209 -15.75 4.07 -3.90
C VAL A 209 -15.01 3.42 -5.06
N ALA A 210 -14.78 2.10 -4.99
CA ALA A 210 -14.16 1.33 -6.08
C ALA A 210 -14.97 1.43 -7.37
N TRP A 211 -16.30 1.31 -7.27
CA TRP A 211 -17.20 1.34 -8.41
C TRP A 211 -17.27 2.71 -9.09
N ASN A 212 -17.31 3.77 -8.29
CA ASN A 212 -17.38 5.15 -8.80
C ASN A 212 -16.02 5.67 -9.33
N ARG A 213 -14.91 5.17 -8.83
CA ARG A 213 -13.54 5.56 -9.24
C ARG A 213 -12.92 4.59 -10.25
N GLY A 214 -13.30 3.32 -10.17
CA GLY A 214 -12.80 2.28 -11.06
C GLY A 214 -13.36 2.45 -12.47
N ARG A 215 -12.49 2.31 -13.49
CA ARG A 215 -12.97 2.11 -14.84
C ARG A 215 -13.61 0.72 -14.90
N VAL A 216 -14.82 0.61 -15.42
CA VAL A 216 -15.54 -0.66 -15.57
C VAL A 216 -14.66 -1.72 -16.24
N ASP A 217 -13.86 -1.33 -17.24
CA ASP A 217 -12.88 -2.22 -17.89
C ASP A 217 -11.81 -2.76 -16.93
N THR A 218 -11.38 -1.97 -15.96
CA THR A 218 -10.40 -2.40 -14.94
C THR A 218 -11.04 -3.37 -13.96
N LEU A 219 -12.26 -3.09 -13.50
CA LEU A 219 -13.02 -3.99 -12.65
C LEU A 219 -13.27 -5.33 -13.34
N ASN A 220 -13.72 -5.34 -14.60
CA ASN A 220 -13.94 -6.54 -15.40
C ASN A 220 -12.67 -7.36 -15.59
N ARG A 221 -11.54 -6.69 -15.86
CA ARG A 221 -10.24 -7.36 -16.04
C ARG A 221 -9.74 -7.97 -14.74
N VAL A 222 -9.86 -7.26 -13.63
CA VAL A 222 -9.38 -7.71 -12.32
C VAL A 222 -10.28 -8.80 -11.76
N LEU A 223 -11.59 -8.63 -11.82
CA LEU A 223 -12.56 -9.58 -11.27
C LEU A 223 -12.85 -10.75 -12.21
N GLY A 224 -12.44 -10.64 -13.49
CA GLY A 224 -12.64 -11.71 -14.49
C GLY A 224 -14.09 -11.91 -14.89
N CYS A 225 -14.97 -10.96 -14.64
CA CYS A 225 -16.38 -11.02 -14.99
C CYS A 225 -16.71 -10.03 -16.10
N ARG A 226 -17.54 -10.48 -17.06
CA ARG A 226 -18.05 -9.65 -18.16
C ARG A 226 -19.32 -8.86 -17.82
N VAL A 227 -19.76 -8.88 -16.56
CA VAL A 227 -21.13 -8.52 -16.14
C VAL A 227 -21.18 -7.20 -15.36
N CYS A 228 -20.06 -6.52 -15.21
CA CYS A 228 -20.05 -5.26 -14.48
C CYS A 228 -20.43 -4.10 -15.39
N THR A 229 -21.73 -3.88 -15.55
CA THR A 229 -22.24 -2.58 -15.97
C THR A 229 -22.22 -1.63 -14.76
N PRO A 230 -22.23 -0.31 -14.94
CA PRO A 230 -22.31 0.64 -13.84
C PRO A 230 -23.54 0.42 -12.93
N GLU A 231 -24.55 -0.28 -13.43
CA GLU A 231 -25.84 -0.54 -12.77
C GLU A 231 -25.83 -1.84 -11.96
N ASP A 232 -24.96 -2.80 -12.28
CA ASP A 232 -24.86 -4.12 -11.61
C ASP A 232 -23.73 -4.16 -10.56
N LYS A 233 -23.81 -3.28 -9.57
CA LYS A 233 -22.86 -3.29 -8.46
C LYS A 233 -23.05 -4.56 -7.62
N PRO A 234 -21.98 -5.37 -7.41
CA PRO A 234 -22.07 -6.59 -6.62
C PRO A 234 -22.44 -6.30 -5.16
N THR A 235 -23.10 -7.25 -4.52
CA THR A 235 -23.27 -7.25 -3.07
C THR A 235 -21.91 -7.39 -2.36
N ASN A 236 -21.87 -7.05 -1.08
CA ASN A 236 -20.64 -7.20 -0.29
C ASN A 236 -20.11 -8.65 -0.34
N GLY A 237 -21.03 -9.64 -0.31
CA GLY A 237 -20.68 -11.06 -0.35
C GLY A 237 -20.06 -11.48 -1.67
N GLU A 238 -20.72 -11.13 -2.76
CA GLU A 238 -20.22 -11.41 -4.11
C GLU A 238 -18.84 -10.78 -4.33
N PHE A 239 -18.67 -9.52 -3.91
CA PHE A 239 -17.40 -8.82 -4.07
C PHE A 239 -16.26 -9.49 -3.26
N ILE A 240 -16.54 -9.89 -2.00
CA ILE A 240 -15.58 -10.62 -1.17
C ILE A 240 -15.25 -11.98 -1.79
N ALA A 241 -16.25 -12.72 -2.27
CA ALA A 241 -16.04 -14.00 -2.94
C ALA A 241 -15.17 -13.86 -4.20
N MET A 242 -15.48 -12.89 -5.06
CA MET A 242 -14.71 -12.60 -6.27
C MET A 242 -13.25 -12.27 -5.98
N LEU A 243 -12.96 -11.56 -4.88
CA LEU A 243 -11.59 -11.21 -4.47
C LEU A 243 -10.86 -12.40 -3.83
N ALA A 244 -11.58 -13.28 -3.14
CA ALA A 244 -11.00 -14.47 -2.51
C ALA A 244 -10.60 -15.56 -3.52
N ASP A 245 -11.20 -15.54 -4.71
CA ASP A 245 -10.94 -16.47 -5.82
C ASP A 245 -9.71 -16.06 -6.67
N LYS A 246 -9.08 -14.90 -6.39
CA LYS A 246 -7.91 -14.35 -7.12
C LYS A 246 -6.62 -14.51 -6.34
#